data_1ad6237221e943651a878dee775bccd2
#
_entry.id   1ad6237221e943651a878dee775bccd2
#
_cell.length_a   1.000
_cell.length_b   1.000
_cell.length_c   1.000
_cell.angle_alpha   90.00
_cell.angle_beta   90.00
_cell.angle_gamma   90.00
#
_symmetry.space_group_name_H-M   'P 1'
#
loop_
_entity.id
_entity.type
_entity.pdbx_description
1 polymer ?
#
loop_
_entity_poly.entity_id
_entity_poly.type
_entity_poly.pdbx_seq_one_letter_code
_entity_poly.pdbx_strand_id
1 'polypeptide(L)'
;FLPQLALMYQPWERTHLYASYAKGISDGSQAPWSAYGNPDKSIVGNAFETLAPRRSTQYELGLKQQLQELLFTAALFDLTQDHQYTNLDNYYVSDGEQHNLGLELGLQGRVAENLDMTSTLALIRSRLEDIQVDAYKGYQTQNVPTVRFASHVSYQMPQVEGLRLLAGMQYSSSKYANKTGTVKVSGYTVFDAGAAYNFRAYGYDNMLRLNVDNLFNKKYWRDAGSFFGDDYLFLGTPRTAQFSWTVNF
;
A
#
# COMPACT_ATOMS: atom_id res chain seq x y z
N PHE A 1 -0.13 -27.23 -1.86
CA PHE A 1 1.08 -26.92 -2.59
C PHE A 1 1.03 -25.47 -3.08
N LEU A 2 2.08 -24.67 -2.79
CA LEU A 2 2.20 -23.26 -3.10
C LEU A 2 3.45 -23.03 -3.97
N PRO A 3 3.38 -23.29 -5.29
CA PRO A 3 4.52 -23.13 -6.18
C PRO A 3 4.90 -21.65 -6.34
N GLN A 4 6.21 -21.41 -6.43
CA GLN A 4 6.79 -20.12 -6.81
C GLN A 4 7.86 -20.38 -7.87
N LEU A 5 7.74 -19.70 -8.99
CA LEU A 5 8.66 -19.80 -10.13
C LEU A 5 9.07 -18.39 -10.53
N ALA A 6 10.34 -18.22 -10.84
CA ALA A 6 10.85 -16.96 -11.38
C ALA A 6 11.89 -17.25 -12.47
N LEU A 7 11.80 -16.51 -13.55
CA LEU A 7 12.78 -16.49 -14.63
C LEU A 7 13.35 -15.08 -14.71
N MET A 8 14.68 -14.98 -14.77
CA MET A 8 15.37 -13.71 -14.95
C MET A 8 16.23 -13.79 -16.22
N TYR A 9 16.19 -12.73 -17.01
CA TYR A 9 17.00 -12.56 -18.22
C TYR A 9 17.71 -11.21 -18.17
N GLN A 10 19.00 -11.22 -18.43
CA GLN A 10 19.85 -10.03 -18.46
C GLN A 10 20.30 -9.77 -19.90
N PRO A 11 19.54 -8.96 -20.70
CA PRO A 11 19.87 -8.66 -22.08
C PRO A 11 21.12 -7.78 -22.21
N TRP A 12 21.36 -6.89 -21.25
CA TRP A 12 22.51 -5.97 -21.19
C TRP A 12 23.02 -5.86 -19.76
N GLU A 13 24.25 -5.34 -19.64
CA GLU A 13 24.85 -5.01 -18.35
C GLU A 13 23.96 -4.16 -17.51
N ARG A 14 23.38 -4.16 -16.57
CA ARG A 14 22.54 -3.24 -15.79
C ARG A 14 21.04 -3.29 -16.12
N THR A 15 20.61 -4.24 -16.98
CA THR A 15 19.20 -4.41 -17.32
C THR A 15 18.77 -5.84 -16.99
N HIS A 16 17.78 -5.98 -16.12
CA HIS A 16 17.20 -7.27 -15.76
C HIS A 16 15.73 -7.27 -16.09
N LEU A 17 15.32 -8.22 -16.91
CA LEU A 17 13.92 -8.54 -17.16
C LEU A 17 13.57 -9.79 -16.34
N TYR A 18 12.39 -9.82 -15.77
CA TYR A 18 11.94 -11.02 -15.06
C TYR A 18 10.46 -11.30 -15.31
N ALA A 19 10.13 -12.58 -15.21
CA ALA A 19 8.77 -13.07 -15.13
C ALA A 19 8.63 -13.95 -13.91
N SER A 20 7.57 -13.81 -13.16
CA SER A 20 7.30 -14.65 -12.00
C SER A 20 5.86 -15.14 -11.96
N TYR A 21 5.69 -16.28 -11.35
CA TYR A 21 4.42 -16.90 -11.00
C TYR A 21 4.49 -17.34 -9.55
N ALA A 22 3.50 -16.99 -8.76
CA ALA A 22 3.43 -17.37 -7.36
C ALA A 22 2.00 -17.72 -6.95
N LYS A 23 1.87 -18.77 -6.15
CA LYS A 23 0.66 -19.02 -5.35
C LYS A 23 0.93 -18.69 -3.90
N GLY A 24 -0.04 -18.00 -3.28
CA GLY A 24 -0.02 -17.62 -1.88
C GLY A 24 -1.24 -18.15 -1.13
N ILE A 25 -1.16 -18.09 0.18
CA ILE A 25 -2.25 -18.41 1.10
C ILE A 25 -2.25 -17.37 2.22
N SER A 26 -3.44 -16.94 2.62
CA SER A 26 -3.66 -16.08 3.78
C SER A 26 -4.78 -16.66 4.65
N ASP A 27 -4.82 -16.29 5.91
CA ASP A 27 -5.82 -16.78 6.83
C ASP A 27 -7.25 -16.52 6.33
N GLY A 28 -8.14 -17.44 6.60
CA GLY A 28 -9.58 -17.29 6.41
C GLY A 28 -10.14 -16.25 7.36
N SER A 29 -11.11 -15.47 6.91
CA SER A 29 -11.81 -14.52 7.78
C SER A 29 -12.82 -15.26 8.66
N GLN A 30 -13.10 -14.71 9.82
CA GLN A 30 -14.22 -15.14 10.65
C GLN A 30 -15.52 -14.53 10.09
N ALA A 31 -16.58 -15.34 9.98
CA ALA A 31 -17.89 -14.88 9.56
C ALA A 31 -18.38 -13.77 10.51
N PRO A 32 -18.85 -12.61 9.97
CA PRO A 32 -19.33 -11.50 10.78
C PRO A 32 -20.67 -11.85 11.46
N TRP A 33 -21.01 -11.09 12.50
CA TRP A 33 -22.31 -11.20 13.16
C TRP A 33 -23.47 -10.91 12.22
N SER A 34 -23.37 -9.84 11.42
CA SER A 34 -24.41 -9.43 10.48
C SER A 34 -23.84 -9.14 9.11
N ALA A 35 -24.68 -9.31 8.08
CA ALA A 35 -24.34 -8.95 6.72
C ALA A 35 -24.30 -7.44 6.53
N TYR A 36 -23.38 -6.96 5.68
CA TYR A 36 -23.37 -5.59 5.23
C TYR A 36 -24.68 -5.24 4.49
N GLY A 37 -25.27 -4.10 4.88
CA GLY A 37 -26.49 -3.61 4.23
C GLY A 37 -27.75 -4.45 4.50
N ASN A 38 -27.70 -5.39 5.43
CA ASN A 38 -28.89 -6.12 5.85
C ASN A 38 -29.79 -5.21 6.71
N PRO A 39 -30.95 -4.74 6.22
CA PRO A 39 -31.82 -3.85 6.97
C PRO A 39 -32.42 -4.51 8.22
N ASP A 40 -32.56 -5.83 8.21
CA ASP A 40 -33.16 -6.58 9.29
C ASP A 40 -32.16 -6.94 10.40
N LYS A 41 -30.87 -6.63 10.19
CA LYS A 41 -29.77 -6.99 11.10
C LYS A 41 -29.79 -8.45 11.55
N SER A 42 -30.30 -9.32 10.66
CA SER A 42 -30.34 -10.75 10.94
C SER A 42 -28.93 -11.30 11.10
N ILE A 43 -28.78 -12.24 12.01
CA ILE A 43 -27.50 -12.92 12.24
C ILE A 43 -27.13 -13.71 10.98
N VAL A 44 -25.89 -13.62 10.56
CA VAL A 44 -25.34 -14.44 9.46
C VAL A 44 -25.43 -15.91 9.86
N GLY A 45 -25.88 -16.77 8.94
CA GLY A 45 -26.20 -18.17 9.23
C GLY A 45 -25.06 -18.99 9.83
N ASN A 46 -23.82 -18.64 9.47
CA ASN A 46 -22.60 -19.23 10.05
C ASN A 46 -21.75 -18.18 10.81
N ALA A 47 -22.42 -17.26 11.53
CA ALA A 47 -21.74 -16.22 12.31
C ALA A 47 -20.66 -16.82 13.23
N PHE A 48 -19.49 -16.16 13.31
CA PHE A 48 -18.30 -16.54 14.07
C PHE A 48 -17.56 -17.80 13.58
N GLU A 49 -18.05 -18.49 12.55
CA GLU A 49 -17.30 -19.57 11.93
C GLU A 49 -16.07 -19.00 11.19
N THR A 50 -14.92 -19.66 11.34
CA THR A 50 -13.70 -19.32 10.59
C THR A 50 -13.70 -20.09 9.29
N LEU A 51 -13.63 -19.36 8.17
CA LEU A 51 -13.57 -19.96 6.84
C LEU A 51 -12.17 -20.52 6.55
N ALA A 52 -12.11 -21.37 5.52
CA ALA A 52 -10.84 -21.87 4.99
C ALA A 52 -9.91 -20.70 4.56
N PRO A 53 -8.60 -20.91 4.61
CA PRO A 53 -7.63 -19.93 4.13
C PRO A 53 -7.89 -19.52 2.68
N ARG A 54 -7.71 -18.22 2.39
CA ARG A 54 -7.83 -17.64 1.06
C ARG A 54 -6.58 -17.92 0.25
N ARG A 55 -6.76 -18.30 -1.00
CA ARG A 55 -5.67 -18.53 -1.95
C ARG A 55 -5.51 -17.33 -2.85
N SER A 56 -4.28 -17.13 -3.30
CA SER A 56 -3.97 -16.14 -4.32
C SER A 56 -3.06 -16.72 -5.39
N THR A 57 -3.19 -16.18 -6.60
CA THR A 57 -2.31 -16.48 -7.73
C THR A 57 -1.85 -15.17 -8.33
N GLN A 58 -0.54 -15.01 -8.50
CA GLN A 58 0.05 -13.81 -9.08
C GLN A 58 0.94 -14.17 -10.26
N TYR A 59 0.79 -13.41 -11.33
CA TYR A 59 1.72 -13.33 -12.45
C TYR A 59 2.34 -11.93 -12.45
N GLU A 60 3.62 -11.84 -12.71
CA GLU A 60 4.32 -10.56 -12.75
C GLU A 60 5.39 -10.56 -13.84
N LEU A 61 5.43 -9.46 -14.60
CA LEU A 61 6.50 -9.15 -15.54
C LEU A 61 7.17 -7.86 -15.10
N GLY A 62 8.49 -7.87 -14.99
CA GLY A 62 9.19 -6.72 -14.48
C GLY A 62 10.51 -6.43 -15.18
N LEU A 63 10.90 -5.17 -15.01
CA LEU A 63 12.16 -4.59 -15.46
C LEU A 63 12.86 -3.96 -14.26
N LYS A 64 14.17 -4.21 -14.14
CA LYS A 64 15.08 -3.47 -13.25
C LYS A 64 16.21 -2.93 -14.09
N GLN A 65 16.39 -1.60 -14.05
CA GLN A 65 17.39 -0.90 -14.83
C GLN A 65 18.25 -0.04 -13.91
N GLN A 66 19.55 -0.32 -13.87
CA GLN A 66 20.52 0.53 -13.19
C GLN A 66 20.96 1.66 -14.14
N LEU A 67 20.65 2.90 -13.79
CA LEU A 67 21.01 4.12 -14.51
C LEU A 67 22.04 4.90 -13.68
N GLN A 68 23.32 4.59 -13.85
CA GLN A 68 24.38 5.13 -12.99
C GLN A 68 24.09 4.85 -11.50
N GLU A 69 23.80 5.86 -10.71
CA GLU A 69 23.47 5.78 -9.28
C GLU A 69 21.96 5.64 -9.01
N LEU A 70 21.13 5.56 -10.06
CA LEU A 70 19.68 5.39 -9.96
C LEU A 70 19.27 3.97 -10.33
N LEU A 71 18.44 3.36 -9.54
CA LEU A 71 17.72 2.14 -9.86
C LEU A 71 16.28 2.50 -10.26
N PHE A 72 15.93 2.21 -11.50
CA PHE A 72 14.56 2.24 -12.00
C PHE A 72 13.97 0.83 -11.99
N THR A 73 12.73 0.68 -11.52
CA THR A 73 11.97 -0.56 -11.56
C THR A 73 10.60 -0.33 -12.17
N ALA A 74 10.13 -1.29 -12.95
CA ALA A 74 8.76 -1.33 -13.45
C ALA A 74 8.24 -2.77 -13.34
N ALA A 75 7.02 -2.95 -12.86
CA ALA A 75 6.37 -4.26 -12.76
C ALA A 75 4.91 -4.16 -13.18
N LEU A 76 4.51 -5.02 -14.09
CA LEU A 76 3.11 -5.27 -14.44
C LEU A 76 2.70 -6.55 -13.75
N PHE A 77 1.65 -6.52 -12.94
CA PHE A 77 1.17 -7.69 -12.23
C PHE A 77 -0.32 -7.94 -12.45
N ASP A 78 -0.67 -9.21 -12.38
CA ASP A 78 -2.03 -9.73 -12.39
C ASP A 78 -2.17 -10.65 -11.18
N LEU A 79 -3.00 -10.24 -10.21
CA LEU A 79 -3.21 -10.95 -8.95
C LEU A 79 -4.69 -11.28 -8.79
N THR A 80 -5.00 -12.56 -8.74
CA THR A 80 -6.32 -13.07 -8.36
C THR A 80 -6.26 -13.64 -6.94
N GLN A 81 -7.26 -13.33 -6.13
CA GLN A 81 -7.36 -13.78 -4.74
C GLN A 81 -8.78 -14.16 -4.40
N ASP A 82 -8.97 -15.28 -3.68
CA ASP A 82 -10.27 -15.68 -3.13
C ASP A 82 -10.88 -14.53 -2.32
N HIS A 83 -12.15 -14.23 -2.57
CA HIS A 83 -12.90 -13.22 -1.86
C HIS A 83 -13.96 -13.85 -0.97
N GLN A 84 -13.99 -13.42 0.29
CA GLN A 84 -14.94 -13.88 1.28
C GLN A 84 -15.98 -12.80 1.55
N TYR A 85 -17.28 -13.16 1.46
CA TYR A 85 -18.39 -12.23 1.60
C TYR A 85 -19.66 -12.94 2.07
N THR A 86 -20.67 -12.18 2.51
CA THR A 86 -21.99 -12.73 2.81
C THR A 86 -22.81 -12.80 1.53
N ASN A 87 -23.27 -14.00 1.18
CA ASN A 87 -24.07 -14.27 -0.03
C ASN A 87 -25.56 -13.90 0.14
N LEU A 88 -26.37 -14.17 -0.90
CA LEU A 88 -27.79 -13.84 -0.88
C LEU A 88 -28.61 -14.69 0.11
N ASP A 89 -28.11 -15.85 0.50
CA ASP A 89 -28.71 -16.73 1.50
C ASP A 89 -28.30 -16.38 2.94
N ASN A 90 -27.63 -15.23 3.13
CA ASN A 90 -27.12 -14.72 4.40
C ASN A 90 -26.09 -15.66 5.07
N TYR A 91 -25.27 -16.35 4.26
CA TYR A 91 -24.11 -17.12 4.72
C TYR A 91 -22.82 -16.45 4.29
N TYR A 92 -21.82 -16.47 5.17
CA TYR A 92 -20.48 -15.99 4.83
C TYR A 92 -19.72 -17.09 4.10
N VAL A 93 -19.34 -16.81 2.86
CA VAL A 93 -18.80 -17.81 1.92
C VAL A 93 -17.49 -17.35 1.30
N SER A 94 -16.75 -18.28 0.71
CA SER A 94 -15.50 -18.04 -0.03
C SER A 94 -15.66 -18.55 -1.46
N ASP A 95 -16.55 -17.94 -2.22
CA ASP A 95 -16.90 -18.33 -3.59
C ASP A 95 -16.82 -17.18 -4.62
N GLY A 96 -16.21 -16.06 -4.23
CA GLY A 96 -15.90 -14.95 -5.14
C GLY A 96 -14.40 -14.77 -5.31
N GLU A 97 -14.03 -13.97 -6.30
CA GLU A 97 -12.65 -13.61 -6.60
C GLU A 97 -12.46 -12.09 -6.59
N GLN A 98 -11.32 -11.64 -6.08
CA GLN A 98 -10.84 -10.28 -6.26
C GLN A 98 -9.70 -10.31 -7.26
N HIS A 99 -9.89 -9.64 -8.39
CA HIS A 99 -8.90 -9.51 -9.45
C HIS A 99 -8.24 -8.13 -9.41
N ASN A 100 -6.91 -8.11 -9.36
CA ASN A 100 -6.10 -6.90 -9.29
C ASN A 100 -5.10 -6.89 -10.43
N LEU A 101 -5.31 -6.01 -11.40
CA LEU A 101 -4.34 -5.72 -12.46
C LEU A 101 -3.64 -4.41 -12.11
N GLY A 102 -2.31 -4.38 -12.10
CA GLY A 102 -1.59 -3.18 -11.70
C GLY A 102 -0.25 -2.98 -12.40
N LEU A 103 0.19 -1.72 -12.38
CA LEU A 103 1.52 -1.29 -12.78
C LEU A 103 2.18 -0.60 -11.60
N GLU A 104 3.38 -1.04 -11.25
CA GLU A 104 4.21 -0.40 -10.25
C GLU A 104 5.49 0.16 -10.91
N LEU A 105 5.81 1.40 -10.56
CA LEU A 105 7.05 2.05 -10.97
C LEU A 105 7.81 2.49 -9.72
N GLY A 106 9.11 2.26 -9.73
CA GLY A 106 10.01 2.66 -8.64
C GLY A 106 11.24 3.39 -9.17
N LEU A 107 11.69 4.39 -8.42
CA LEU A 107 12.95 5.09 -8.65
C LEU A 107 13.67 5.24 -7.31
N GLN A 108 14.93 4.82 -7.25
CA GLN A 108 15.71 4.90 -6.01
C GLN A 108 17.18 5.19 -6.32
N GLY A 109 17.78 6.12 -5.58
CA GLY A 109 19.19 6.41 -5.62
C GLY A 109 19.49 7.90 -5.71
N ARG A 110 20.68 8.25 -6.18
CA ARG A 110 21.16 9.62 -6.31
C ARG A 110 20.69 10.25 -7.62
N VAL A 111 19.83 11.28 -7.52
CA VAL A 111 19.27 12.00 -8.68
C VAL A 111 20.11 13.22 -9.07
N ALA A 112 20.84 13.79 -8.12
CA ALA A 112 21.79 14.89 -8.31
C ALA A 112 22.87 14.82 -7.23
N GLU A 113 23.93 15.63 -7.37
CA GLU A 113 24.92 15.78 -6.32
C GLU A 113 24.25 16.14 -4.99
N ASN A 114 24.53 15.40 -3.95
CA ASN A 114 23.95 15.56 -2.60
C ASN A 114 22.42 15.31 -2.49
N LEU A 115 21.74 14.82 -3.53
CA LEU A 115 20.30 14.59 -3.52
C LEU A 115 19.97 13.12 -3.80
N ASP A 116 19.54 12.42 -2.78
CA ASP A 116 19.01 11.06 -2.89
C ASP A 116 17.47 11.10 -2.93
N MET A 117 16.88 10.21 -3.71
CA MET A 117 15.42 10.11 -3.90
C MET A 117 14.98 8.66 -3.87
N THR A 118 13.82 8.42 -3.27
CA THR A 118 13.07 7.17 -3.41
C THR A 118 11.63 7.54 -3.75
N SER A 119 11.13 7.05 -4.88
CA SER A 119 9.76 7.30 -5.32
C SER A 119 9.11 6.02 -5.83
N THR A 120 7.83 5.87 -5.52
CA THR A 120 7.00 4.75 -6.00
C THR A 120 5.67 5.27 -6.52
N LEU A 121 5.22 4.70 -7.63
CA LEU A 121 3.89 4.92 -8.21
C LEU A 121 3.24 3.56 -8.42
N ALA A 122 2.03 3.38 -7.90
CA ALA A 122 1.19 2.22 -8.16
C ALA A 122 -0.11 2.64 -8.83
N LEU A 123 -0.43 2.00 -9.94
CA LEU A 123 -1.69 2.11 -10.66
C LEU A 123 -2.40 0.76 -10.55
N ILE A 124 -3.59 0.73 -9.94
CA ILE A 124 -4.28 -0.53 -9.62
C ILE A 124 -5.74 -0.46 -10.07
N ARG A 125 -6.14 -1.44 -10.86
CA ARG A 125 -7.54 -1.73 -11.16
C ARG A 125 -7.93 -2.99 -10.39
N SER A 126 -8.76 -2.85 -9.37
CA SER A 126 -9.22 -3.93 -8.51
C SER A 126 -10.73 -4.12 -8.68
N ARG A 127 -11.19 -5.35 -8.92
CA ARG A 127 -12.60 -5.68 -9.10
C ARG A 127 -12.95 -7.00 -8.43
N LEU A 128 -14.21 -7.12 -8.03
CA LEU A 128 -14.77 -8.39 -7.59
C LEU A 128 -15.39 -9.07 -8.82
N GLU A 129 -15.05 -10.33 -8.99
CA GLU A 129 -15.52 -11.22 -10.06
C GLU A 129 -16.09 -12.50 -9.44
N ASP A 130 -16.86 -13.27 -10.21
CA ASP A 130 -17.47 -14.53 -9.79
C ASP A 130 -18.19 -14.46 -8.42
N ILE A 131 -18.88 -13.35 -8.18
CA ILE A 131 -19.61 -13.08 -6.94
C ILE A 131 -21.12 -13.09 -7.23
N GLN A 132 -21.93 -13.68 -6.33
CA GLN A 132 -23.38 -13.77 -6.50
C GLN A 132 -24.11 -12.44 -6.28
N VAL A 133 -23.53 -11.54 -5.48
CA VAL A 133 -24.14 -10.23 -5.13
C VAL A 133 -23.83 -9.21 -6.23
N ASP A 134 -24.75 -9.01 -7.16
CA ASP A 134 -24.57 -8.08 -8.30
C ASP A 134 -24.23 -6.64 -7.88
N ALA A 135 -24.71 -6.19 -6.73
CA ALA A 135 -24.40 -4.86 -6.21
C ALA A 135 -22.91 -4.62 -5.91
N TYR A 136 -22.09 -5.66 -5.84
CA TYR A 136 -20.64 -5.56 -5.60
C TYR A 136 -19.83 -5.58 -6.89
N LYS A 137 -20.44 -5.93 -8.03
CA LYS A 137 -19.76 -6.06 -9.33
C LYS A 137 -19.48 -4.70 -9.97
N GLY A 138 -18.39 -4.64 -10.71
CA GLY A 138 -18.09 -3.55 -11.64
C GLY A 138 -17.39 -2.32 -11.03
N TYR A 139 -17.32 -2.21 -9.72
CA TYR A 139 -16.66 -1.10 -9.02
C TYR A 139 -15.22 -1.46 -8.66
N GLN A 140 -14.40 -0.43 -8.47
CA GLN A 140 -13.11 -0.57 -7.79
C GLN A 140 -13.36 -1.11 -6.37
N THR A 141 -12.62 -2.13 -5.97
CA THR A 141 -12.80 -2.76 -4.65
C THR A 141 -12.71 -1.75 -3.51
N GLN A 142 -13.50 -1.95 -2.45
CA GLN A 142 -13.49 -1.12 -1.23
C GLN A 142 -12.07 -0.88 -0.74
N ASN A 143 -11.77 0.35 -0.35
CA ASN A 143 -10.48 0.80 0.19
C ASN A 143 -9.28 0.67 -0.75
N VAL A 144 -9.46 0.35 -2.04
CA VAL A 144 -8.38 0.29 -3.02
C VAL A 144 -8.42 1.54 -3.90
N PRO A 145 -7.49 2.51 -3.73
CA PRO A 145 -7.37 3.65 -4.65
C PRO A 145 -6.76 3.19 -5.98
N THR A 146 -7.16 3.82 -7.08
CA THR A 146 -6.62 3.51 -8.41
C THR A 146 -5.19 4.01 -8.61
N VAL A 147 -4.79 5.04 -7.85
CA VAL A 147 -3.44 5.63 -7.93
C VAL A 147 -2.91 5.85 -6.53
N ARG A 148 -1.70 5.36 -6.28
CA ARG A 148 -0.87 5.70 -5.12
C ARG A 148 0.47 6.20 -5.57
N PHE A 149 0.94 7.27 -4.95
CA PHE A 149 2.29 7.78 -5.17
C PHE A 149 2.92 8.11 -3.82
N ALA A 150 4.19 7.76 -3.66
CA ALA A 150 5.00 8.19 -2.52
C ALA A 150 6.38 8.60 -3.02
N SER A 151 6.91 9.67 -2.46
CA SER A 151 8.26 10.14 -2.75
C SER A 151 8.92 10.65 -1.47
N HIS A 152 10.17 10.27 -1.28
CA HIS A 152 11.02 10.77 -0.23
C HIS A 152 12.32 11.27 -0.84
N VAL A 153 12.73 12.46 -0.44
CA VAL A 153 13.99 13.07 -0.86
C VAL A 153 14.84 13.41 0.35
N SER A 154 16.14 13.29 0.17
CA SER A 154 17.15 13.55 1.19
C SER A 154 18.27 14.38 0.57
N TYR A 155 18.45 15.59 1.04
CA TYR A 155 19.46 16.52 0.57
C TYR A 155 20.54 16.71 1.61
N GLN A 156 21.78 16.31 1.27
CA GLN A 156 22.95 16.59 2.09
C GLN A 156 23.38 18.04 1.84
N MET A 157 23.31 18.89 2.86
CA MET A 157 23.63 20.31 2.73
C MET A 157 25.16 20.52 2.68
N PRO A 158 25.75 20.96 1.55
CA PRO A 158 27.21 21.09 1.44
C PRO A 158 27.78 22.20 2.34
N GLN A 159 26.97 23.23 2.67
CA GLN A 159 27.39 24.38 3.46
C GLN A 159 27.47 24.10 4.96
N VAL A 160 26.83 23.02 5.41
CA VAL A 160 26.79 22.61 6.82
C VAL A 160 27.11 21.12 6.92
N GLU A 161 28.35 20.81 7.25
CA GLU A 161 28.81 19.43 7.39
C GLU A 161 27.90 18.66 8.36
N GLY A 162 27.50 17.45 7.96
CA GLY A 162 26.64 16.59 8.78
C GLY A 162 25.13 16.89 8.72
N LEU A 163 24.71 18.01 8.11
CA LEU A 163 23.29 18.37 8.00
C LEU A 163 22.66 17.75 6.75
N ARG A 164 21.53 17.05 6.98
CA ARG A 164 20.69 16.47 5.95
C ARG A 164 19.26 16.95 6.11
N LEU A 165 18.67 17.47 5.03
CA LEU A 165 17.27 17.86 4.98
C LEU A 165 16.45 16.73 4.34
N LEU A 166 15.26 16.50 4.87
CA LEU A 166 14.36 15.42 4.46
C LEU A 166 13.02 16.01 4.08
N ALA A 167 12.44 15.52 2.98
CA ALA A 167 11.07 15.84 2.61
C ALA A 167 10.37 14.59 2.08
N GLY A 168 9.08 14.48 2.35
CA GLY A 168 8.22 13.39 1.93
C GLY A 168 6.93 13.91 1.33
N MET A 169 6.37 13.13 0.41
CA MET A 169 5.05 13.34 -0.16
C MET A 169 4.35 12.00 -0.33
N GLN A 170 3.09 11.92 0.07
CA GLN A 170 2.22 10.78 -0.16
C GLN A 170 0.93 11.25 -0.81
N TYR A 171 0.54 10.60 -1.89
CA TYR A 171 -0.71 10.82 -2.60
C TYR A 171 -1.51 9.52 -2.71
N SER A 172 -2.80 9.62 -2.48
CA SER A 172 -3.78 8.56 -2.76
C SER A 172 -4.96 9.17 -3.51
N SER A 173 -5.33 8.57 -4.64
CA SER A 173 -6.58 8.96 -5.31
C SER A 173 -7.80 8.67 -4.45
N SER A 174 -8.96 9.16 -4.86
CA SER A 174 -10.23 8.78 -4.26
C SER A 174 -10.46 7.26 -4.35
N LYS A 175 -11.22 6.72 -3.40
CA LYS A 175 -11.55 5.30 -3.31
C LYS A 175 -12.97 5.11 -2.79
N TYR A 176 -13.53 3.93 -2.97
CA TYR A 176 -14.83 3.62 -2.39
C TYR A 176 -14.68 3.22 -0.92
N ALA A 177 -15.60 3.75 -0.11
CA ALA A 177 -15.67 3.45 1.32
C ALA A 177 -16.49 2.20 1.60
N ASN A 178 -17.34 1.79 0.68
CA ASN A 178 -18.22 0.64 0.82
C ASN A 178 -18.09 -0.32 -0.36
N LYS A 179 -18.55 -1.56 -0.16
CA LYS A 179 -18.48 -2.65 -1.15
C LYS A 179 -19.36 -2.41 -2.37
N THR A 180 -20.45 -1.64 -2.23
CA THR A 180 -21.41 -1.34 -3.31
C THR A 180 -20.97 -0.20 -4.22
N GLY A 181 -19.82 0.44 -3.96
CA GLY A 181 -19.33 1.55 -4.78
C GLY A 181 -20.20 2.82 -4.77
N THR A 182 -21.09 2.97 -3.77
CA THR A 182 -22.01 4.12 -3.67
C THR A 182 -21.45 5.25 -2.82
N VAL A 183 -20.52 4.97 -1.90
CA VAL A 183 -19.88 5.97 -1.04
C VAL A 183 -18.42 6.12 -1.43
N LYS A 184 -18.05 7.33 -1.87
CA LYS A 184 -16.71 7.65 -2.31
C LYS A 184 -16.02 8.58 -1.32
N VAL A 185 -14.79 8.24 -0.94
CA VAL A 185 -13.92 9.10 -0.11
C VAL A 185 -12.97 9.86 -1.02
N SER A 186 -12.77 11.13 -0.73
CA SER A 186 -11.83 11.98 -1.47
C SER A 186 -10.40 11.48 -1.33
N GLY A 187 -9.62 11.63 -2.39
CA GLY A 187 -8.18 11.45 -2.35
C GLY A 187 -7.50 12.48 -1.45
N TYR A 188 -6.24 12.23 -1.14
CA TYR A 188 -5.45 13.13 -0.32
C TYR A 188 -4.00 13.21 -0.79
N THR A 189 -3.37 14.32 -0.42
CA THR A 189 -1.92 14.50 -0.48
C THR A 189 -1.46 14.97 0.87
N VAL A 190 -0.44 14.35 1.43
CA VAL A 190 0.23 14.76 2.66
C VAL A 190 1.71 14.96 2.39
N PHE A 191 2.31 15.89 3.11
CA PHE A 191 3.73 16.24 3.02
C PHE A 191 4.37 16.10 4.39
N ASP A 192 5.59 15.61 4.39
CA ASP A 192 6.42 15.43 5.56
C ASP A 192 7.72 16.22 5.37
N ALA A 193 8.30 16.71 6.46
CA ALA A 193 9.59 17.38 6.43
C ALA A 193 10.43 16.98 7.63
N GLY A 194 11.75 17.01 7.48
CA GLY A 194 12.65 16.69 8.57
C GLY A 194 14.06 17.21 8.36
N ALA A 195 14.86 17.07 9.40
CA ALA A 195 16.29 17.34 9.36
C ALA A 195 17.01 16.30 10.23
N ALA A 196 18.20 15.88 9.80
CA ALA A 196 19.11 15.06 10.57
C ALA A 196 20.47 15.77 10.61
N TYR A 197 21.07 15.87 11.80
CA TYR A 197 22.36 16.51 11.98
C TYR A 197 23.32 15.56 12.70
N ASN A 198 24.36 15.14 11.99
CA ASN A 198 25.44 14.31 12.51
C ASN A 198 26.61 15.19 12.92
N PHE A 199 27.10 15.04 14.14
CA PHE A 199 28.23 15.78 14.65
C PHE A 199 29.01 14.97 15.69
N ARG A 200 30.29 15.31 15.89
CA ARG A 200 31.11 14.66 16.89
C ARG A 200 31.29 15.61 18.10
N ALA A 201 30.97 15.11 19.28
CA ALA A 201 31.16 15.85 20.53
C ALA A 201 31.63 14.90 21.63
N TYR A 202 32.57 15.36 22.45
CA TYR A 202 33.14 14.62 23.59
C TYR A 202 33.72 13.23 23.21
N GLY A 203 34.18 13.10 21.96
CA GLY A 203 34.71 11.82 21.44
C GLY A 203 33.68 10.86 20.88
N TYR A 204 32.41 11.16 20.99
CA TYR A 204 31.29 10.32 20.53
C TYR A 204 30.63 10.89 19.27
N ASP A 205 30.14 9.99 18.43
CA ASP A 205 29.33 10.34 17.25
C ASP A 205 27.88 10.54 17.68
N ASN A 206 27.33 11.70 17.37
CA ASN A 206 25.98 12.11 17.74
C ASN A 206 25.12 12.32 16.50
N MET A 207 23.84 11.97 16.58
CA MET A 207 22.83 12.30 15.57
C MET A 207 21.59 12.89 16.23
N LEU A 208 21.27 14.12 15.88
CA LEU A 208 19.97 14.73 16.17
C LEU A 208 19.06 14.57 14.96
N ARG A 209 17.80 14.18 15.19
CA ARG A 209 16.81 14.08 14.13
C ARG A 209 15.48 14.70 14.57
N LEU A 210 14.93 15.54 13.70
CA LEU A 210 13.60 16.11 13.82
C LEU A 210 12.80 15.71 12.57
N ASN A 211 11.63 15.11 12.77
CA ASN A 211 10.66 14.85 11.69
C ASN A 211 9.32 15.50 12.05
N VAL A 212 8.63 16.01 11.05
CA VAL A 212 7.27 16.51 11.14
C VAL A 212 6.44 15.81 10.07
N ASP A 213 5.63 14.86 10.49
CA ASP A 213 4.69 14.15 9.62
C ASP A 213 3.43 14.99 9.45
N ASN A 214 2.82 14.91 8.26
CA ASN A 214 1.65 15.69 7.88
C ASN A 214 1.86 17.20 8.17
N LEU A 215 2.87 17.78 7.57
CA LEU A 215 3.37 19.13 7.82
C LEU A 215 2.26 20.20 7.80
N PHE A 216 1.29 20.07 6.88
CA PHE A 216 0.19 21.02 6.72
C PHE A 216 -1.05 20.68 7.55
N ASN A 217 -0.98 19.66 8.43
CA ASN A 217 -2.07 19.19 9.28
C ASN A 217 -3.36 18.88 8.48
N LYS A 218 -3.17 18.22 7.31
CA LYS A 218 -4.29 17.80 6.46
C LYS A 218 -5.16 16.79 7.19
N LYS A 219 -6.47 17.05 7.26
CA LYS A 219 -7.46 16.08 7.72
C LYS A 219 -7.91 15.24 6.53
N TYR A 220 -7.81 13.92 6.63
CA TYR A 220 -8.16 13.00 5.57
C TYR A 220 -8.57 11.64 6.11
N TRP A 221 -9.32 10.90 5.31
CA TRP A 221 -9.65 9.52 5.58
C TRP A 221 -8.57 8.62 4.96
N ARG A 222 -7.77 7.99 5.82
CA ARG A 222 -6.68 7.12 5.39
C ARG A 222 -7.20 5.81 4.84
N ASP A 223 -8.11 5.15 5.57
CA ASP A 223 -8.65 3.85 5.23
C ASP A 223 -10.17 3.80 5.39
N ALA A 224 -10.77 2.83 4.73
CA ALA A 224 -12.15 2.41 4.88
C ALA A 224 -12.19 0.91 5.12
N GLY A 225 -13.10 0.44 5.93
CA GLY A 225 -13.24 -0.98 6.25
C GLY A 225 -14.62 -1.32 6.75
N SER A 226 -14.88 -2.61 6.88
CA SER A 226 -16.12 -3.13 7.45
C SER A 226 -15.78 -4.05 8.62
N PHE A 227 -16.56 -3.99 9.69
CA PHE A 227 -16.43 -4.85 10.85
C PHE A 227 -17.81 -5.14 11.44
N PHE A 228 -18.12 -6.40 11.63
CA PHE A 228 -19.45 -6.85 12.09
C PHE A 228 -20.64 -6.30 11.28
N GLY A 229 -20.44 -6.08 9.98
CA GLY A 229 -21.48 -5.56 9.08
C GLY A 229 -21.58 -4.04 8.99
N ASP A 230 -20.88 -3.29 9.82
CA ASP A 230 -20.82 -1.84 9.77
C ASP A 230 -19.58 -1.38 8.98
N ASP A 231 -19.76 -0.36 8.13
CA ASP A 231 -18.64 0.31 7.45
C ASP A 231 -18.14 1.47 8.29
N TYR A 232 -16.81 1.65 8.33
CA TYR A 232 -16.21 2.81 8.97
C TYR A 232 -15.00 3.35 8.21
N LEU A 233 -14.67 4.57 8.59
CA LEU A 233 -13.54 5.31 8.05
C LEU A 233 -12.50 5.54 9.13
N PHE A 234 -11.25 5.35 8.79
CA PHE A 234 -10.11 5.62 9.65
C PHE A 234 -9.47 6.96 9.29
N LEU A 235 -9.34 7.84 10.26
CA LEU A 235 -8.63 9.10 10.10
C LEU A 235 -7.14 8.85 9.83
N GLY A 236 -6.58 9.71 8.98
CA GLY A 236 -5.13 9.82 8.83
C GLY A 236 -4.49 10.46 10.05
N THR A 237 -3.19 10.23 10.20
CA THR A 237 -2.39 10.78 11.29
C THR A 237 -2.41 12.32 11.22
N PRO A 238 -2.68 13.03 12.33
CA PRO A 238 -2.54 14.48 12.40
C PRO A 238 -1.07 14.89 12.29
N ARG A 239 -0.81 16.18 12.18
CA ARG A 239 0.56 16.68 12.24
C ARG A 239 1.22 16.23 13.55
N THR A 240 2.34 15.53 13.41
CA THR A 240 3.09 14.93 14.52
C THR A 240 4.55 15.30 14.37
N ALA A 241 5.13 15.88 15.41
CA ALA A 241 6.55 16.16 15.48
C ALA A 241 7.26 15.10 16.34
N GLN A 242 8.38 14.58 15.85
CA GLN A 242 9.19 13.58 16.53
C GLN A 242 10.63 14.09 16.58
N PHE A 243 11.23 14.02 17.76
CA PHE A 243 12.64 14.36 17.99
C PHE A 243 13.37 13.13 18.53
N SER A 244 14.56 12.87 18.03
CA SER A 244 15.46 11.86 18.59
C SER A 244 16.88 12.36 18.66
N TRP A 245 17.60 11.91 19.69
CA TRP A 245 19.03 12.09 19.86
C TRP A 245 19.68 10.72 20.06
N THR A 246 20.60 10.37 19.19
CA THR A 246 21.35 9.10 19.24
C THR A 246 22.82 9.42 19.52
N VAL A 247 23.42 8.70 20.46
CA VAL A 247 24.86 8.80 20.80
C VAL A 247 25.45 7.40 20.60
N ASN A 248 26.51 7.30 19.79
CA ASN A 248 27.26 6.07 19.59
C ASN A 248 28.55 6.14 20.42
N PHE A 249 28.70 5.21 21.35
CA PHE A 249 29.82 5.10 22.28
C PHE A 249 30.98 4.28 21.68
#